data_7db0b5d96dfb2cbe381dbad76930d537
#
_entry.id   7db0b5d96dfb2cbe381dbad76930d537
#
_cell.length_a   1.000
_cell.length_b   1.000
_cell.length_c   1.000
_cell.angle_alpha   90.00
_cell.angle_beta   90.00
_cell.angle_gamma   90.00
#
_symmetry.space_group_name_H-M   'P 1'
#
loop_
_entity.id
_entity.type
_entity.pdbx_description
1 polymer ?
#
loop_
_entity_poly.entity_id
_entity_poly.type
_entity_poly.pdbx_seq_one_letter_code
_entity_poly.pdbx_strand_id
1 'polypeptide(L)'
;YLATIDGRSIQVQLLREGLASAVAVSPNLRHLRDYAEAESNALTEKRGIWGLPYYRARAAGSKAASRGGYTFVFGEVQRIEISDRWFVFTLAKHFVILVPRADWTRYFDYPPCSLDRAQIAVRGWVSTRGKRSRVVIKHPFMLERCGRDPAGLCPDRTTARRGLPAVQATVPSG
;
A
#
# COMPACT_ATOMS: atom_id res chain seq x y z
N TYR A 1 19.67 10.08 10.13
CA TYR A 1 20.52 9.79 8.96
C TYR A 1 21.85 9.25 9.44
N LEU A 2 22.20 8.06 8.99
CA LEU A 2 23.46 7.40 9.26
C LEU A 2 24.24 7.30 7.94
N ALA A 3 25.52 7.66 7.98
CA ALA A 3 26.41 7.53 6.84
C ALA A 3 27.66 6.71 7.23
N THR A 4 28.22 6.02 6.26
CA THR A 4 29.52 5.39 6.36
C THR A 4 30.63 6.44 6.34
N ILE A 5 31.86 6.06 6.64
CA ILE A 5 33.02 6.97 6.65
C ILE A 5 33.25 7.61 5.26
N ASP A 6 32.88 6.90 4.18
CA ASP A 6 32.94 7.39 2.80
C ASP A 6 31.70 8.22 2.37
N GLY A 7 30.84 8.60 3.32
CA GLY A 7 29.68 9.47 3.11
C GLY A 7 28.46 8.80 2.51
N ARG A 8 28.43 7.49 2.31
CA ARG A 8 27.29 6.77 1.78
C ARG A 8 26.20 6.60 2.83
N SER A 9 24.93 6.75 2.42
CA SER A 9 23.79 6.50 3.31
C SER A 9 23.61 5.01 3.59
N ILE A 10 23.72 4.63 4.86
CA ILE A 10 23.46 3.25 5.30
C ILE A 10 22.01 2.84 5.01
N GLN A 11 21.05 3.76 5.18
CA GLN A 11 19.64 3.51 4.91
C GLN A 11 19.39 3.18 3.43
N VAL A 12 19.99 3.95 2.51
CA VAL A 12 19.89 3.67 1.06
C VAL A 12 20.50 2.32 0.72
N GLN A 13 21.61 1.96 1.33
CA GLN A 13 22.25 0.66 1.10
C GLN A 13 21.36 -0.49 1.59
N LEU A 14 20.81 -0.41 2.81
CA LEU A 14 19.90 -1.42 3.33
C LEU A 14 18.65 -1.60 2.46
N LEU A 15 18.09 -0.49 1.95
CA LEU A 15 16.94 -0.53 1.06
C LEU A 15 17.28 -1.17 -0.29
N ARG A 16 18.44 -0.83 -0.87
CA ARG A 16 18.92 -1.39 -2.15
C ARG A 16 19.18 -2.89 -2.07
N GLU A 17 19.68 -3.36 -0.92
CA GLU A 17 19.88 -4.79 -0.67
C GLU A 17 18.59 -5.52 -0.26
N GLY A 18 17.48 -4.81 -0.15
CA GLY A 18 16.20 -5.39 0.28
C GLY A 18 16.20 -5.86 1.74
N LEU A 19 17.01 -5.26 2.61
CA LEU A 19 17.08 -5.60 4.03
C LEU A 19 16.16 -4.72 4.88
N ALA A 20 15.52 -3.73 4.27
CA ALA A 20 14.59 -2.81 4.91
C ALA A 20 13.46 -2.40 3.97
N SER A 21 12.39 -1.85 4.53
CA SER A 21 11.32 -1.17 3.80
C SER A 21 11.27 0.30 4.19
N ALA A 22 11.14 1.17 3.20
CA ALA A 22 11.03 2.60 3.42
C ALA A 22 9.67 2.97 4.03
N VAL A 23 9.69 3.97 4.91
CA VAL A 23 8.49 4.51 5.55
C VAL A 23 8.50 6.03 5.42
N ALA A 24 7.41 6.62 4.93
CA ALA A 24 7.23 8.06 4.92
C ALA A 24 6.73 8.54 6.29
N VAL A 25 7.56 9.29 7.02
CA VAL A 25 7.23 9.86 8.34
C VAL A 25 7.37 11.37 8.26
N SER A 26 6.23 12.07 8.13
CA SER A 26 6.20 13.54 8.16
C SER A 26 6.63 14.06 9.54
N PRO A 27 7.45 15.13 9.63
CA PRO A 27 7.97 15.95 8.54
C PRO A 27 9.29 15.43 7.91
N ASN A 28 9.83 14.29 8.31
CA ASN A 28 11.14 13.77 7.91
C ASN A 28 11.12 13.11 6.52
N LEU A 29 10.86 13.90 5.47
CA LEU A 29 10.72 13.42 4.09
C LEU A 29 11.94 13.72 3.20
N ARG A 30 13.00 14.33 3.76
CA ARG A 30 14.15 14.86 3.01
C ARG A 30 14.78 13.84 2.05
N HIS A 31 14.91 12.60 2.46
CA HIS A 31 15.56 11.53 1.69
C HIS A 31 14.57 10.50 1.13
N LEU A 32 13.26 10.80 1.16
CA LEU A 32 12.24 9.84 0.78
C LEU A 32 12.36 9.41 -0.70
N ARG A 33 12.78 10.31 -1.57
CA ARG A 33 13.00 10.01 -3.01
C ARG A 33 14.10 8.97 -3.19
N ASP A 34 15.25 9.16 -2.55
CA ASP A 34 16.38 8.25 -2.64
C ASP A 34 16.03 6.87 -2.05
N TYR A 35 15.24 6.88 -0.97
CA TYR A 35 14.75 5.65 -0.34
C TYR A 35 13.75 4.91 -1.23
N ALA A 36 12.82 5.64 -1.87
CA ALA A 36 11.84 5.07 -2.79
C ALA A 36 12.52 4.41 -4.00
N GLU A 37 13.53 5.08 -4.59
CA GLU A 37 14.28 4.55 -5.71
C GLU A 37 15.07 3.29 -5.34
N ALA A 38 15.80 3.33 -4.21
CA ALA A 38 16.56 2.18 -3.73
C ALA A 38 15.67 0.96 -3.43
N GLU A 39 14.51 1.19 -2.79
CA GLU A 39 13.53 0.15 -2.51
C GLU A 39 12.87 -0.40 -3.78
N SER A 40 12.52 0.45 -4.75
CA SER A 40 11.90 0.04 -6.00
C SER A 40 12.79 -0.94 -6.78
N ASN A 41 14.10 -0.66 -6.83
CA ASN A 41 15.06 -1.56 -7.45
C ASN A 41 15.11 -2.94 -6.75
N ALA A 42 15.15 -2.95 -5.42
CA ALA A 42 15.13 -4.19 -4.64
C ALA A 42 13.82 -4.98 -4.80
N LEU A 43 12.68 -4.28 -4.89
CA LEU A 43 11.36 -4.85 -5.14
C LEU A 43 11.30 -5.55 -6.50
N THR A 44 11.75 -4.87 -7.56
CA THR A 44 11.78 -5.39 -8.94
C THR A 44 12.61 -6.66 -9.02
N GLU A 45 13.76 -6.67 -8.38
CA GLU A 45 14.68 -7.80 -8.37
C GLU A 45 14.35 -8.86 -7.32
N LYS A 46 13.30 -8.64 -6.51
CA LYS A 46 12.89 -9.52 -5.40
C LYS A 46 14.04 -9.80 -4.41
N ARG A 47 14.89 -8.80 -4.17
CA ARG A 47 16.01 -8.90 -3.24
C ARG A 47 15.55 -8.97 -1.79
N GLY A 48 16.25 -9.75 -0.97
CA GLY A 48 16.06 -9.82 0.46
C GLY A 48 14.61 -10.09 0.86
N ILE A 49 14.02 -9.20 1.66
CA ILE A 49 12.64 -9.33 2.17
C ILE A 49 11.59 -9.37 1.05
N TRP A 50 11.86 -8.78 -0.11
CA TRP A 50 10.93 -8.73 -1.23
C TRP A 50 10.75 -10.07 -1.95
N GLY A 51 11.68 -10.99 -1.77
CA GLY A 51 11.54 -12.40 -2.18
C GLY A 51 10.64 -13.22 -1.27
N LEU A 52 10.38 -12.76 -0.04
CA LEU A 52 9.66 -13.52 0.97
C LEU A 52 8.13 -13.34 0.86
N PRO A 53 7.34 -14.41 0.98
CA PRO A 53 5.87 -14.33 0.92
C PRO A 53 5.26 -13.41 1.98
N TYR A 54 5.93 -13.22 3.11
CA TYR A 54 5.48 -12.37 4.21
C TYR A 54 5.32 -10.90 3.79
N TYR A 55 6.20 -10.39 2.93
CA TYR A 55 6.21 -9.00 2.49
C TYR A 55 5.39 -8.72 1.22
N ARG A 56 4.77 -9.74 0.64
CA ARG A 56 3.84 -9.55 -0.49
C ARG A 56 2.58 -8.85 -0.03
N ALA A 57 2.06 -7.98 -0.89
CA ALA A 57 0.79 -7.32 -0.65
C ALA A 57 -0.36 -8.35 -0.53
N ARG A 58 -1.26 -8.12 0.40
CA ARG A 58 -2.37 -9.01 0.76
C ARG A 58 -3.69 -8.38 0.34
N ALA A 59 -4.61 -9.20 -0.16
CA ALA A 59 -5.95 -8.71 -0.49
C ALA A 59 -6.65 -8.15 0.76
N ALA A 60 -7.25 -6.96 0.65
CA ALA A 60 -7.90 -6.25 1.77
C ALA A 60 -8.96 -7.06 2.51
N GLY A 61 -9.67 -7.99 1.83
CA GLY A 61 -10.65 -8.89 2.42
C GLY A 61 -10.07 -10.12 3.13
N SER A 62 -8.76 -10.34 3.06
CA SER A 62 -8.14 -11.53 3.65
C SER A 62 -7.91 -11.41 5.15
N LYS A 63 -7.95 -12.54 5.86
CA LYS A 63 -7.58 -12.59 7.29
C LYS A 63 -6.15 -12.10 7.52
N ALA A 64 -5.26 -12.31 6.56
CA ALA A 64 -3.87 -11.89 6.64
C ALA A 64 -3.70 -10.37 6.63
N ALA A 65 -4.54 -9.63 5.88
CA ALA A 65 -4.55 -8.16 5.90
C ALA A 65 -5.01 -7.57 7.23
N SER A 66 -5.77 -8.33 8.02
CA SER A 66 -6.37 -7.91 9.29
C SER A 66 -5.55 -8.29 10.54
N ARG A 67 -4.37 -8.89 10.37
CA ARG A 67 -3.53 -9.32 11.52
C ARG A 67 -2.92 -8.17 12.31
N GLY A 68 -2.98 -6.95 11.78
CA GLY A 68 -2.33 -5.80 12.40
C GLY A 68 -0.84 -5.70 12.06
N GLY A 69 -0.18 -4.64 12.56
CA GLY A 69 1.23 -4.35 12.28
C GLY A 69 1.45 -3.67 10.95
N TYR A 70 2.74 -3.47 10.61
CA TYR A 70 3.13 -2.89 9.31
C TYR A 70 2.93 -3.93 8.21
N THR A 71 2.10 -3.61 7.24
CA THR A 71 1.74 -4.55 6.17
C THR A 71 1.44 -3.85 4.86
N PHE A 72 1.45 -4.63 3.79
CA PHE A 72 1.12 -4.22 2.43
C PHE A 72 -0.24 -4.82 2.07
N VAL A 73 -1.18 -3.98 1.66
CA VAL A 73 -2.55 -4.39 1.36
C VAL A 73 -2.98 -3.83 0.03
N PHE A 74 -3.62 -4.63 -0.82
CA PHE A 74 -4.17 -4.20 -2.10
C PHE A 74 -5.67 -4.49 -2.19
N GLY A 75 -6.35 -3.71 -3.03
CA GLY A 75 -7.77 -3.92 -3.32
C GLY A 75 -8.34 -2.81 -4.20
N GLU A 76 -9.56 -3.04 -4.66
CA GLU A 76 -10.34 -2.04 -5.37
C GLU A 76 -11.00 -1.08 -4.37
N VAL A 77 -10.97 0.21 -4.66
CA VAL A 77 -11.72 1.21 -3.91
C VAL A 77 -13.20 1.07 -4.23
N GLN A 78 -13.96 0.52 -3.28
CA GLN A 78 -15.40 0.26 -3.45
C GLN A 78 -16.26 1.46 -3.10
N ARG A 79 -15.78 2.31 -2.20
CA ARG A 79 -16.50 3.49 -1.70
C ARG A 79 -15.54 4.55 -1.22
N ILE A 80 -15.87 5.81 -1.48
CA ILE A 80 -15.19 6.99 -0.98
C ILE A 80 -16.16 7.78 -0.11
N GLU A 81 -15.78 8.09 1.10
CA GLU A 81 -16.52 8.96 2.02
C GLU A 81 -15.64 10.15 2.39
N ILE A 82 -16.26 11.32 2.49
CA ILE A 82 -15.58 12.57 2.82
C ILE A 82 -16.20 13.11 4.09
N SER A 83 -15.37 13.29 5.11
CA SER A 83 -15.75 13.97 6.34
C SER A 83 -14.92 15.24 6.54
N ASP A 84 -15.20 16.01 7.58
CA ASP A 84 -14.45 17.25 7.87
C ASP A 84 -12.95 17.02 8.08
N ARG A 85 -12.58 15.86 8.60
CA ARG A 85 -11.20 15.54 8.97
C ARG A 85 -10.53 14.50 8.09
N TRP A 86 -11.30 13.64 7.39
CA TRP A 86 -10.78 12.46 6.74
C TRP A 86 -11.36 12.24 5.34
N PHE A 87 -10.53 11.78 4.42
CA PHE A 87 -10.95 10.98 3.30
C PHE A 87 -10.91 9.51 3.72
N VAL A 88 -11.99 8.78 3.48
CA VAL A 88 -12.14 7.38 3.85
C VAL A 88 -12.35 6.55 2.60
N PHE A 89 -11.45 5.63 2.33
CA PHE A 89 -11.53 4.74 1.18
C PHE A 89 -11.78 3.31 1.68
N THR A 90 -12.89 2.71 1.28
CA THR A 90 -13.24 1.35 1.63
C THR A 90 -12.75 0.40 0.54
N LEU A 91 -11.85 -0.54 0.86
CA LEU A 91 -11.33 -1.55 -0.06
C LEU A 91 -12.09 -2.88 0.05
N ALA A 92 -12.60 -3.22 1.22
CA ALA A 92 -13.39 -4.40 1.49
C ALA A 92 -14.35 -4.12 2.64
N LYS A 93 -15.37 -4.95 2.82
CA LYS A 93 -16.43 -4.75 3.83
C LYS A 93 -15.89 -4.30 5.22
N HIS A 94 -14.69 -4.71 5.57
CA HIS A 94 -14.11 -4.47 6.89
C HIS A 94 -12.72 -3.82 6.85
N PHE A 95 -12.25 -3.38 5.69
CA PHE A 95 -10.94 -2.74 5.54
C PHE A 95 -11.07 -1.34 4.97
N VAL A 96 -10.62 -0.35 5.72
CA VAL A 96 -10.68 1.06 5.34
C VAL A 96 -9.31 1.73 5.39
N ILE A 97 -9.09 2.65 4.47
CA ILE A 97 -7.96 3.57 4.46
C ILE A 97 -8.46 4.92 4.92
N LEU A 98 -7.75 5.53 5.84
CA LEU A 98 -8.02 6.87 6.35
C LEU A 98 -6.87 7.79 5.90
N VAL A 99 -7.20 8.89 5.25
CA VAL A 99 -6.22 9.93 4.91
C VAL A 99 -6.68 11.25 5.51
N PRO A 100 -5.87 11.89 6.40
CA PRO A 100 -6.22 13.21 6.91
C PRO A 100 -6.36 14.20 5.75
N ARG A 101 -7.41 15.04 5.76
CA ARG A 101 -7.61 16.04 4.69
C ARG A 101 -6.44 17.01 4.56
N ALA A 102 -5.86 17.41 5.68
CA ALA A 102 -4.68 18.28 5.69
C ALA A 102 -3.47 17.63 4.97
N ASP A 103 -3.24 16.32 5.20
CA ASP A 103 -2.16 15.59 4.53
C ASP A 103 -2.47 15.37 3.04
N TRP A 104 -3.75 15.12 2.70
CA TRP A 104 -4.15 15.03 1.30
C TRP A 104 -3.87 16.33 0.55
N THR A 105 -4.37 17.45 1.05
CA THR A 105 -4.17 18.77 0.44
C THR A 105 -2.68 19.14 0.33
N ARG A 106 -1.86 18.68 1.27
CA ARG A 106 -0.44 19.02 1.32
C ARG A 106 0.43 18.20 0.38
N TYR A 107 0.11 16.91 0.18
CA TYR A 107 1.04 15.96 -0.43
C TYR A 107 0.50 15.26 -1.68
N PHE A 108 -0.83 15.20 -1.87
CA PHE A 108 -1.41 14.52 -3.03
C PHE A 108 -1.75 15.53 -4.12
N ASP A 109 -1.36 15.23 -5.35
CA ASP A 109 -1.50 16.08 -6.53
C ASP A 109 -2.72 15.73 -7.41
N TYR A 110 -3.60 14.87 -6.90
CA TYR A 110 -4.81 14.44 -7.59
C TYR A 110 -6.04 14.44 -6.65
N PRO A 111 -7.27 14.61 -7.20
CA PRO A 111 -8.47 14.62 -6.38
C PRO A 111 -8.80 13.22 -5.83
N PRO A 112 -9.37 13.10 -4.61
CA PRO A 112 -9.72 11.81 -4.00
C PRO A 112 -10.65 10.96 -4.86
N CYS A 113 -11.59 11.57 -5.58
CA CYS A 113 -12.53 10.89 -6.47
C CYS A 113 -11.84 10.16 -7.63
N SER A 114 -10.61 10.54 -8.00
CA SER A 114 -9.85 9.82 -9.03
C SER A 114 -9.44 8.40 -8.63
N LEU A 115 -9.62 8.05 -7.36
CA LEU A 115 -9.40 6.70 -6.85
C LEU A 115 -10.68 5.85 -6.87
N ASP A 116 -11.83 6.38 -7.27
CA ASP A 116 -13.08 5.59 -7.35
C ASP A 116 -12.89 4.42 -8.31
N ARG A 117 -13.24 3.21 -7.84
CA ARG A 117 -13.05 1.95 -8.56
C ARG A 117 -11.60 1.65 -8.98
N ALA A 118 -10.63 2.41 -8.51
CA ALA A 118 -9.22 2.12 -8.79
C ALA A 118 -8.74 0.91 -7.98
N GLN A 119 -7.89 0.10 -8.60
CA GLN A 119 -7.06 -0.87 -7.89
C GLN A 119 -5.89 -0.12 -7.27
N ILE A 120 -5.73 -0.24 -5.97
CA ILE A 120 -4.64 0.41 -5.24
C ILE A 120 -3.94 -0.57 -4.32
N ALA A 121 -2.68 -0.29 -4.03
CA ALA A 121 -1.93 -0.93 -2.96
C ALA A 121 -1.52 0.13 -1.94
N VAL A 122 -1.58 -0.24 -0.66
CA VAL A 122 -1.16 0.63 0.43
C VAL A 122 -0.20 -0.09 1.35
N ARG A 123 0.68 0.68 1.97
CA ARG A 123 1.59 0.22 3.02
C ARG A 123 1.40 1.02 4.30
N GLY A 124 1.45 0.37 5.43
CA GLY A 124 1.34 1.07 6.71
C GLY A 124 0.98 0.17 7.88
N TRP A 125 0.84 0.79 9.04
CA TRP A 125 0.39 0.12 10.25
C TRP A 125 -1.11 -0.09 10.21
N VAL A 126 -1.51 -1.34 10.07
CA VAL A 126 -2.91 -1.75 10.16
C VAL A 126 -3.27 -1.93 11.63
N SER A 127 -4.33 -1.27 12.07
CA SER A 127 -4.95 -1.50 13.36
C SER A 127 -6.30 -2.17 13.16
N THR A 128 -6.57 -3.21 13.96
CA THR A 128 -7.81 -3.98 13.89
C THR A 128 -8.55 -3.89 15.23
N ARG A 129 -9.84 -3.55 15.16
CA ARG A 129 -10.73 -3.55 16.31
C ARG A 129 -12.00 -4.35 15.97
N GLY A 130 -12.18 -5.49 16.62
CA GLY A 130 -13.21 -6.45 16.25
C GLY A 130 -13.01 -6.96 14.82
N LYS A 131 -14.01 -6.77 13.97
CA LYS A 131 -13.95 -7.16 12.55
C LYS A 131 -13.45 -6.05 11.61
N ARG A 132 -13.18 -4.84 12.12
CA ARG A 132 -12.80 -3.68 11.31
C ARG A 132 -11.31 -3.45 11.37
N SER A 133 -10.68 -3.39 10.21
CA SER A 133 -9.27 -3.06 10.02
C SER A 133 -9.14 -1.69 9.36
N ARG A 134 -8.17 -0.92 9.80
CA ARG A 134 -7.90 0.40 9.24
C ARG A 134 -6.40 0.66 9.15
N VAL A 135 -6.02 1.41 8.15
CA VAL A 135 -4.67 1.97 7.98
C VAL A 135 -4.77 3.48 7.78
N VAL A 136 -3.87 4.23 8.38
CA VAL A 136 -3.78 5.69 8.19
C VAL A 136 -2.64 5.97 7.22
N ILE A 137 -2.96 6.64 6.13
CA ILE A 137 -2.02 7.05 5.09
C ILE A 137 -1.84 8.57 5.17
N LYS A 138 -0.61 9.02 5.27
CA LYS A 138 -0.27 10.45 5.41
C LYS A 138 0.55 11.02 4.24
N HIS A 139 1.00 10.17 3.33
CA HIS A 139 1.84 10.56 2.21
C HIS A 139 1.59 9.65 1.00
N PRO A 140 1.61 10.17 -0.25
CA PRO A 140 1.37 9.38 -1.46
C PRO A 140 2.35 8.20 -1.63
N PHE A 141 3.56 8.27 -1.10
CA PHE A 141 4.49 7.14 -1.05
C PHE A 141 3.88 5.87 -0.39
N MET A 142 2.89 6.04 0.48
CA MET A 142 2.22 4.93 1.17
C MET A 142 1.02 4.38 0.38
N LEU A 143 0.68 4.98 -0.78
CA LEU A 143 -0.47 4.61 -1.61
C LEU A 143 -0.06 4.57 -3.08
N GLU A 144 -0.20 3.43 -3.73
CA GLU A 144 0.14 3.19 -5.12
C GLU A 144 -1.11 2.83 -5.92
N ARG A 145 -1.24 3.37 -7.13
CA ARG A 145 -2.29 2.99 -8.08
C ARG A 145 -1.82 1.83 -8.93
N CYS A 146 -2.48 0.70 -8.83
CA CYS A 146 -2.14 -0.49 -9.59
C CYS A 146 -2.45 -0.32 -11.09
N GLY A 147 -1.60 -0.87 -11.95
CA GLY A 147 -1.84 -0.94 -13.40
C GLY A 147 -1.04 0.00 -14.27
N ARG A 148 -0.24 0.92 -13.69
CA ARG A 148 0.68 1.78 -14.45
C ARG A 148 2.15 1.40 -14.29
N ASP A 149 2.50 0.74 -13.20
CA ASP A 149 3.87 0.31 -12.93
C ASP A 149 3.88 -1.13 -12.38
N PRO A 150 4.53 -2.09 -13.07
CA PRO A 150 4.64 -3.47 -12.60
C PRO A 150 5.65 -3.66 -11.45
N ALA A 151 6.45 -2.64 -11.14
CA ALA A 151 7.56 -2.73 -10.17
C ALA A 151 7.17 -2.33 -8.73
N GLY A 152 5.87 -2.10 -8.47
CA GLY A 152 5.40 -1.61 -7.19
C GLY A 152 4.84 -2.68 -6.25
N LEU A 153 4.10 -2.21 -5.26
CA LEU A 153 3.42 -3.05 -4.27
C LEU A 153 2.21 -3.80 -4.84
N CYS A 154 1.79 -3.46 -6.04
CA CYS A 154 0.65 -4.06 -6.69
C CYS A 154 0.94 -5.51 -7.09
N PRO A 155 0.01 -6.44 -6.85
CA PRO A 155 0.20 -7.82 -7.27
C PRO A 155 0.19 -7.92 -8.81
N ASP A 156 1.00 -8.83 -9.35
CA ASP A 156 0.95 -9.17 -10.77
C ASP A 156 -0.47 -9.54 -11.18
N ARG A 157 -0.89 -9.13 -12.38
CA ARG A 157 -2.25 -9.37 -12.91
C ARG A 157 -2.67 -10.84 -12.88
N THR A 158 -1.72 -11.77 -12.94
CA THR A 158 -1.95 -13.22 -12.84
C THR A 158 -2.36 -13.66 -11.43
N THR A 159 -1.88 -12.99 -10.40
CA THR A 159 -2.18 -13.32 -9.00
C THR A 159 -3.51 -12.70 -8.55
N ALA A 160 -3.87 -11.53 -9.10
CA ALA A 160 -5.12 -10.83 -8.76
C ALA A 160 -6.37 -11.61 -9.18
N ARG A 161 -6.32 -12.37 -10.29
CA ARG A 161 -7.45 -13.18 -10.77
C ARG A 161 -7.71 -14.45 -9.95
N ARG A 162 -6.74 -14.98 -9.21
CA ARG A 162 -6.91 -16.19 -8.38
C ARG A 162 -7.62 -15.94 -7.05
N GLY A 163 -7.82 -14.70 -6.65
CA GLY A 163 -8.45 -14.32 -5.36
C GLY A 163 -9.93 -13.96 -5.42
N LEU A 164 -10.54 -13.93 -6.59
CA LEU A 164 -11.99 -13.72 -6.73
C LEU A 164 -12.69 -15.08 -6.70
N PRO A 165 -13.64 -15.34 -5.76
CA PRO A 165 -14.48 -16.52 -5.86
C PRO A 165 -15.29 -16.41 -7.16
N ALA A 166 -15.29 -17.48 -7.94
CA ALA A 166 -16.14 -17.58 -9.14
C ALA A 166 -17.59 -17.35 -8.71
N VAL A 167 -18.20 -16.28 -9.24
CA VAL A 167 -19.65 -16.09 -9.16
C VAL A 167 -20.25 -17.17 -10.04
N GLN A 168 -20.77 -18.22 -9.43
CA GLN A 168 -21.60 -19.20 -10.12
C GLN A 168 -22.85 -18.48 -10.61
N ALA A 169 -22.93 -18.25 -11.92
CA ALA A 169 -24.16 -17.84 -12.58
C ALA A 169 -25.14 -19.01 -12.51
N THR A 170 -26.10 -18.94 -11.60
CA THR A 170 -27.27 -19.82 -11.58
C THR A 170 -28.15 -19.38 -12.74
N VAL A 171 -28.17 -20.15 -13.80
CA VAL A 171 -29.15 -20.04 -14.88
C VAL A 171 -30.46 -20.61 -14.33
N PRO A 172 -31.56 -19.88 -14.26
CA PRO A 172 -32.86 -20.46 -13.97
C PRO A 172 -33.33 -21.25 -15.21
N SER A 173 -33.46 -22.56 -15.04
CA SER A 173 -34.18 -23.40 -16.00
C SER A 173 -35.68 -23.07 -15.88
N GLY A 174 -36.28 -22.59 -16.99
CA GLY A 174 -37.69 -22.45 -17.16
C GLY A 174 -38.34 -23.79 -17.46
#